data_11806009d40795bc95a7ecea5e455ab1
#
_entry.id   11806009d40795bc95a7ecea5e455ab1
#
_cell.length_a   1.000
_cell.length_b   1.000
_cell.length_c   1.000
_cell.angle_alpha   90.00
_cell.angle_beta   90.00
_cell.angle_gamma   90.00
#
_symmetry.space_group_name_H-M   'P 1'
#
loop_
_entity.id
_entity.type
_entity.pdbx_description
1 polymer ?
#
loop_
_entity_poly.entity_id
_entity_poly.type
_entity_poly.pdbx_seq_one_letter_code
_entity_poly.pdbx_strand_id
1 'polypeptide(L)'
;TVENMLTELLNNVLTAVVLVLFVVVAAMGWRMALLVGLTIPGAFLTGILLVWAFGFTLNIVVLFALILVAGMLVDGAIVVSELADRYLRDGQSSHQAWLNAAARMSWPVIASTATTLAVFIPLLFWPGVVGQFMKYLPATVILCLLASLAMALVFLPTLGRLFTRPAVQQTDTKQEDTTTSFGRGYHHLLARLLKHPAWVLLVTVLLMVLLYVGYARFNHGVDFFPAVEPDSAQVLVRARGDFSAEETDAIVQRVEAKLSGMSEVRALYARSFAVPNEQMGSDVIGMLQFQFIDWHERRPAQAILADMAERAEDIPGITLEFQEQEMGPGGGKPIVLEVSATNPEVADAGVNQLTQLMRELGGFTDIQDNRSLPGVEWRVNVDR
;
A
#
# COMPACT_ATOMS: atom_id res chain seq x y z
N THR A 1 0.54 16.67 4.34
CA THR A 1 -0.18 15.61 3.62
C THR A 1 0.55 15.24 2.33
N VAL A 2 0.24 15.83 1.13
CA VAL A 2 0.96 15.48 -0.12
C VAL A 2 2.44 15.84 -0.05
N GLU A 3 2.78 16.95 0.55
CA GLU A 3 4.14 17.43 0.74
C GLU A 3 4.96 16.49 1.64
N ASN A 4 4.35 15.96 2.70
CA ASN A 4 4.98 14.95 3.57
C ASN A 4 5.24 13.65 2.80
N MET A 5 4.28 13.19 2.01
CA MET A 5 4.43 11.97 1.19
C MET A 5 5.53 12.11 0.13
N LEU A 6 5.65 13.28 -0.51
CA LEU A 6 6.74 13.56 -1.43
C LEU A 6 8.10 13.59 -0.73
N THR A 7 8.16 14.16 0.46
CA THR A 7 9.38 14.19 1.28
C THR A 7 9.79 12.79 1.72
N GLU A 8 8.84 11.96 2.14
CA GLU A 8 9.07 10.54 2.47
C GLU A 8 9.55 9.75 1.27
N LEU A 9 8.92 9.95 0.10
CA LEU A 9 9.38 9.35 -1.15
C LEU A 9 10.84 9.71 -1.45
N LEU A 10 11.18 10.99 -1.43
CA LEU A 10 12.53 11.47 -1.68
C LEU A 10 13.53 10.87 -0.69
N ASN A 11 13.20 10.84 0.59
CA ASN A 11 14.05 10.25 1.63
C ASN A 11 14.26 8.75 1.41
N ASN A 12 13.21 8.01 1.08
CA ASN A 12 13.28 6.57 0.83
C ASN A 12 14.11 6.27 -0.42
N VAL A 13 13.92 7.01 -1.52
CA VAL A 13 14.72 6.88 -2.74
C VAL A 13 16.18 7.22 -2.47
N LEU A 14 16.45 8.31 -1.75
CA LEU A 14 17.83 8.71 -1.42
C LEU A 14 18.51 7.65 -0.55
N THR A 15 17.81 7.12 0.44
CA THR A 15 18.30 6.05 1.32
C THR A 15 18.61 4.78 0.52
N ALA A 16 17.72 4.37 -0.39
CA ALA A 16 17.95 3.23 -1.26
C ALA A 16 19.18 3.44 -2.16
N VAL A 17 19.32 4.63 -2.77
CA VAL A 17 20.50 4.99 -3.60
C VAL A 17 21.77 4.92 -2.78
N VAL A 18 21.80 5.48 -1.57
CA VAL A 18 22.99 5.46 -0.70
C VAL A 18 23.38 4.05 -0.31
N LEU A 19 22.41 3.21 0.08
CA LEU A 19 22.66 1.81 0.44
C LEU A 19 23.21 1.01 -0.75
N VAL A 20 22.62 1.17 -1.92
CA VAL A 20 23.10 0.50 -3.14
C VAL A 20 24.49 0.97 -3.51
N LEU A 21 24.76 2.29 -3.48
CA LEU A 21 26.08 2.84 -3.72
C LEU A 21 27.13 2.23 -2.77
N PHE A 22 26.81 2.13 -1.49
CA PHE A 22 27.70 1.53 -0.49
C PHE A 22 28.07 0.09 -0.85
N VAL A 23 27.07 -0.73 -1.22
CA VAL A 23 27.28 -2.13 -1.63
C VAL A 23 28.11 -2.22 -2.89
N VAL A 24 27.78 -1.39 -3.92
CA VAL A 24 28.50 -1.42 -5.19
C VAL A 24 29.93 -0.89 -5.03
N VAL A 25 30.16 0.13 -4.19
CA VAL A 25 31.53 0.59 -3.86
C VAL A 25 32.35 -0.54 -3.24
N ALA A 26 31.77 -1.27 -2.30
CA ALA A 26 32.43 -2.39 -1.64
C ALA A 26 32.74 -3.55 -2.60
N ALA A 27 31.88 -3.80 -3.58
CA ALA A 27 32.03 -4.91 -4.53
C ALA A 27 32.91 -4.58 -5.73
N MET A 28 32.80 -3.37 -6.31
CA MET A 28 33.35 -3.02 -7.63
C MET A 28 34.23 -1.75 -7.61
N GLY A 29 34.29 -1.07 -6.48
CA GLY A 29 35.04 0.15 -6.29
C GLY A 29 34.26 1.42 -6.72
N TRP A 30 34.78 2.59 -6.31
CA TRP A 30 34.06 3.86 -6.37
C TRP A 30 33.69 4.35 -7.79
N ARG A 31 34.53 4.03 -8.81
CA ARG A 31 34.29 4.47 -10.21
C ARG A 31 33.09 3.79 -10.84
N MET A 32 32.97 2.46 -10.63
CA MET A 32 31.82 1.68 -11.11
C MET A 32 30.57 2.02 -10.32
N ALA A 33 30.70 2.21 -9.00
CA ALA A 33 29.62 2.63 -8.16
C ALA A 33 29.01 3.97 -8.58
N LEU A 34 29.84 4.94 -8.98
CA LEU A 34 29.37 6.23 -9.46
C LEU A 34 28.59 6.11 -10.76
N LEU A 35 29.03 5.26 -11.69
CA LEU A 35 28.32 4.99 -12.94
C LEU A 35 26.96 4.32 -12.68
N VAL A 36 26.94 3.26 -11.87
CA VAL A 36 25.70 2.58 -11.47
C VAL A 36 24.78 3.52 -10.71
N GLY A 37 25.37 4.29 -9.77
CA GLY A 37 24.61 5.28 -8.99
C GLY A 37 23.94 6.37 -9.82
N LEU A 38 24.52 6.75 -10.95
CA LEU A 38 23.93 7.72 -11.87
C LEU A 38 22.78 7.12 -12.69
N THR A 39 22.79 5.80 -12.93
CA THR A 39 21.70 5.14 -13.66
C THR A 39 20.41 5.05 -12.84
N ILE A 40 20.50 5.02 -11.52
CA ILE A 40 19.33 4.90 -10.63
C ILE A 40 18.40 6.12 -10.76
N PRO A 41 18.86 7.36 -10.48
CA PRO A 41 18.01 8.54 -10.66
C PRO A 41 17.60 8.72 -12.13
N GLY A 42 18.43 8.34 -13.08
CA GLY A 42 18.09 8.38 -14.52
C GLY A 42 16.90 7.44 -14.84
N ALA A 43 16.95 6.20 -14.38
CA ALA A 43 15.87 5.23 -14.56
C ALA A 43 14.58 5.68 -13.84
N PHE A 44 14.73 6.22 -12.63
CA PHE A 44 13.61 6.69 -11.82
C PHE A 44 12.91 7.89 -12.48
N LEU A 45 13.67 8.91 -12.89
CA LEU A 45 13.12 10.09 -13.55
C LEU A 45 12.49 9.74 -14.92
N THR A 46 13.13 8.84 -15.68
CA THR A 46 12.56 8.34 -16.94
C THR A 46 11.27 7.57 -16.69
N GLY A 47 11.21 6.76 -15.62
CA GLY A 47 10.01 6.05 -15.21
C GLY A 47 8.88 7.01 -14.86
N ILE A 48 9.14 8.06 -14.07
CA ILE A 48 8.14 9.11 -13.73
C ILE A 48 7.68 9.83 -15.01
N LEU A 49 8.60 10.15 -15.93
CA LEU A 49 8.26 10.77 -17.20
C LEU A 49 7.33 9.88 -18.03
N LEU A 50 7.58 8.58 -18.08
CA LEU A 50 6.69 7.62 -18.75
C LEU A 50 5.33 7.54 -18.07
N VAL A 51 5.27 7.47 -16.73
CA VAL A 51 4.01 7.49 -15.95
C VAL A 51 3.19 8.73 -16.32
N TRP A 52 3.83 9.90 -16.38
CA TRP A 52 3.18 11.14 -16.81
C TRP A 52 2.74 11.10 -18.28
N ALA A 53 3.59 10.62 -19.19
CA ALA A 53 3.29 10.54 -20.62
C ALA A 53 2.11 9.60 -20.94
N PHE A 54 1.91 8.56 -20.14
CA PHE A 54 0.74 7.68 -20.22
C PHE A 54 -0.52 8.22 -19.52
N GLY A 55 -0.46 9.46 -19.01
CA GLY A 55 -1.60 10.15 -18.40
C GLY A 55 -1.93 9.70 -16.97
N PHE A 56 -1.04 8.99 -16.29
CA PHE A 56 -1.23 8.64 -14.90
C PHE A 56 -0.92 9.83 -13.99
N THR A 57 -1.81 10.08 -13.03
CA THR A 57 -1.57 11.07 -11.97
C THR A 57 -0.72 10.46 -10.85
N LEU A 58 0.13 11.28 -10.23
CA LEU A 58 0.82 10.89 -9.01
C LEU A 58 -0.20 10.77 -7.87
N ASN A 59 -0.42 9.55 -7.44
CA ASN A 59 -1.28 9.20 -6.31
C ASN A 59 -0.53 8.27 -5.35
N ILE A 60 -1.13 7.97 -4.19
CA ILE A 60 -0.49 7.14 -3.16
C ILE A 60 -0.03 5.77 -3.70
N VAL A 61 -0.78 5.16 -4.62
CA VAL A 61 -0.44 3.85 -5.19
C VAL A 61 0.76 3.95 -6.13
N VAL A 62 0.82 5.02 -6.94
CA VAL A 62 1.99 5.32 -7.79
C VAL A 62 3.22 5.59 -6.94
N LEU A 63 3.11 6.35 -5.85
CA LEU A 63 4.20 6.60 -4.92
C LEU A 63 4.71 5.31 -4.28
N PHE A 64 3.79 4.44 -3.85
CA PHE A 64 4.12 3.11 -3.33
C PHE A 64 4.86 2.25 -4.36
N ALA A 65 4.39 2.24 -5.61
CA ALA A 65 5.04 1.53 -6.71
C ALA A 65 6.46 2.06 -6.98
N LEU A 66 6.67 3.38 -6.91
CA LEU A 66 7.97 4.00 -7.08
C LEU A 66 8.95 3.61 -5.97
N ILE A 67 8.49 3.54 -4.71
CA ILE A 67 9.31 3.05 -3.59
C ILE A 67 9.68 1.58 -3.79
N LEU A 68 8.70 0.75 -4.15
CA LEU A 68 8.89 -0.68 -4.40
C LEU A 68 9.92 -0.93 -5.51
N VAL A 69 9.80 -0.20 -6.61
CA VAL A 69 10.66 -0.39 -7.79
C VAL A 69 12.08 0.13 -7.58
N ALA A 70 12.30 1.08 -6.66
CA ALA A 70 13.61 1.68 -6.43
C ALA A 70 14.71 0.63 -6.16
N GLY A 71 14.38 -0.43 -5.41
CA GLY A 71 15.30 -1.54 -5.17
C GLY A 71 15.53 -2.47 -6.38
N MET A 72 14.60 -2.50 -7.34
CA MET A 72 14.68 -3.37 -8.52
C MET A 72 15.35 -2.70 -9.74
N LEU A 73 15.49 -1.36 -9.73
CA LEU A 73 16.03 -0.61 -10.86
C LEU A 73 17.51 -0.86 -11.13
N VAL A 74 18.22 -1.42 -10.18
CA VAL A 74 19.69 -1.46 -10.18
C VAL A 74 20.23 -2.76 -10.76
N ASP A 75 19.48 -3.85 -10.71
CA ASP A 75 19.96 -5.21 -10.99
C ASP A 75 20.59 -5.34 -12.38
N GLY A 76 19.92 -4.83 -13.41
CA GLY A 76 20.46 -4.86 -14.79
C GLY A 76 21.76 -4.06 -14.93
N ALA A 77 21.84 -2.92 -14.28
CA ALA A 77 23.02 -2.05 -14.32
C ALA A 77 24.22 -2.69 -13.61
N ILE A 78 24.01 -3.34 -12.46
CA ILE A 78 25.05 -4.04 -11.71
C ILE A 78 25.67 -5.14 -12.57
N VAL A 79 24.84 -6.01 -13.15
CA VAL A 79 25.31 -7.16 -13.94
C VAL A 79 26.11 -6.75 -15.16
N VAL A 80 25.63 -5.72 -15.89
CA VAL A 80 26.36 -5.18 -17.06
C VAL A 80 27.68 -4.53 -16.66
N SER A 81 27.68 -3.74 -15.58
CA SER A 81 28.88 -3.05 -15.10
C SER A 81 29.93 -4.00 -14.53
N GLU A 82 29.51 -5.08 -13.84
CA GLU A 82 30.41 -6.10 -13.32
C GLU A 82 31.15 -6.81 -14.45
N LEU A 83 30.43 -7.21 -15.50
CA LEU A 83 31.06 -7.84 -16.64
C LEU A 83 31.98 -6.88 -17.41
N ALA A 84 31.61 -5.60 -17.54
CA ALA A 84 32.45 -4.58 -18.15
C ALA A 84 33.71 -4.37 -17.32
N ASP A 85 33.64 -4.30 -16.00
CA ASP A 85 34.81 -4.18 -15.11
C ASP A 85 35.75 -5.37 -15.24
N ARG A 86 35.21 -6.58 -15.37
CA ARG A 86 35.99 -7.78 -15.63
C ARG A 86 36.74 -7.69 -16.93
N TYR A 87 36.09 -7.30 -18.04
CA TYR A 87 36.76 -7.12 -19.34
C TYR A 87 37.79 -6.01 -19.32
N LEU A 88 37.61 -4.93 -18.56
CA LEU A 88 38.60 -3.89 -18.37
C LEU A 88 39.84 -4.40 -17.63
N ARG A 89 39.65 -5.26 -16.61
CA ARG A 89 40.77 -5.92 -15.90
C ARG A 89 41.50 -6.92 -16.78
N ASP A 90 40.79 -7.58 -17.70
CA ASP A 90 41.38 -8.48 -18.71
C ASP A 90 42.13 -7.72 -19.83
N GLY A 91 42.26 -6.38 -19.72
CA GLY A 91 43.04 -5.54 -20.63
C GLY A 91 42.32 -5.10 -21.90
N GLN A 92 41.01 -5.31 -22.02
CA GLN A 92 40.23 -4.79 -23.14
C GLN A 92 40.15 -3.26 -23.10
N SER A 93 40.08 -2.63 -24.28
CA SER A 93 39.81 -1.20 -24.35
C SER A 93 38.44 -0.88 -23.76
N SER A 94 38.26 0.32 -23.16
CA SER A 94 37.00 0.74 -22.57
C SER A 94 35.82 0.57 -23.52
N HIS A 95 36.00 0.93 -24.80
CA HIS A 95 34.95 0.77 -25.80
C HIS A 95 34.54 -0.70 -26.02
N GLN A 96 35.53 -1.59 -26.18
CA GLN A 96 35.26 -3.02 -26.40
C GLN A 96 34.69 -3.70 -25.17
N ALA A 97 35.21 -3.37 -23.99
CA ALA A 97 34.75 -3.91 -22.72
C ALA A 97 33.25 -3.64 -22.48
N TRP A 98 32.83 -2.39 -22.65
CA TRP A 98 31.41 -2.02 -22.47
C TRP A 98 30.53 -2.54 -23.60
N LEU A 99 30.98 -2.52 -24.85
CA LEU A 99 30.21 -3.08 -25.97
C LEU A 99 29.99 -4.59 -25.80
N ASN A 100 31.06 -5.33 -25.49
CA ASN A 100 30.99 -6.78 -25.28
C ASN A 100 30.15 -7.15 -24.05
N ALA A 101 30.28 -6.38 -22.97
CA ALA A 101 29.51 -6.59 -21.76
C ALA A 101 27.99 -6.39 -22.02
N ALA A 102 27.63 -5.27 -22.64
CA ALA A 102 26.23 -4.99 -22.98
C ALA A 102 25.66 -6.03 -23.95
N ALA A 103 26.41 -6.39 -25.01
CA ALA A 103 25.95 -7.39 -25.97
C ALA A 103 25.75 -8.78 -25.33
N ARG A 104 26.67 -9.20 -24.44
CA ARG A 104 26.62 -10.51 -23.80
C ARG A 104 25.51 -10.58 -22.72
N MET A 105 25.27 -9.47 -21.99
CA MET A 105 24.28 -9.41 -20.91
C MET A 105 22.91 -8.94 -21.40
N SER A 106 22.75 -8.49 -22.65
CA SER A 106 21.47 -8.02 -23.18
C SER A 106 20.36 -9.07 -23.01
N TRP A 107 20.59 -10.29 -23.50
CA TRP A 107 19.58 -11.34 -23.42
C TRP A 107 19.26 -11.78 -21.98
N PRO A 108 20.24 -12.09 -21.10
CA PRO A 108 19.97 -12.39 -19.70
C PRO A 108 19.20 -11.30 -18.98
N VAL A 109 19.56 -10.02 -19.16
CA VAL A 109 18.91 -8.90 -18.49
C VAL A 109 17.50 -8.67 -19.05
N ILE A 110 17.30 -8.76 -20.38
CA ILE A 110 15.96 -8.69 -21.00
C ILE A 110 15.06 -9.84 -20.48
N ALA A 111 15.58 -11.07 -20.47
CA ALA A 111 14.82 -12.23 -20.00
C ALA A 111 14.46 -12.10 -18.51
N SER A 112 15.39 -11.69 -17.67
CA SER A 112 15.14 -11.43 -16.24
C SER A 112 14.09 -10.35 -16.05
N THR A 113 14.22 -9.21 -16.74
CA THR A 113 13.23 -8.13 -16.67
C THR A 113 11.86 -8.61 -17.18
N ALA A 114 11.82 -9.35 -18.29
CA ALA A 114 10.57 -9.89 -18.83
C ALA A 114 9.86 -10.84 -17.86
N THR A 115 10.61 -11.71 -17.15
CA THR A 115 10.03 -12.57 -16.11
C THR A 115 9.49 -11.79 -14.94
N THR A 116 10.17 -10.74 -14.51
CA THR A 116 9.68 -9.83 -13.47
C THR A 116 8.41 -9.09 -13.93
N LEU A 117 8.40 -8.57 -15.15
CA LEU A 117 7.22 -7.92 -15.73
C LEU A 117 6.01 -8.87 -15.83
N ALA A 118 6.25 -10.13 -16.18
CA ALA A 118 5.20 -11.15 -16.31
C ALA A 118 4.40 -11.37 -15.01
N VAL A 119 5.02 -11.17 -13.85
CA VAL A 119 4.36 -11.26 -12.54
C VAL A 119 3.35 -10.11 -12.34
N PHE A 120 3.64 -8.93 -12.87
CA PHE A 120 2.80 -7.74 -12.71
C PHE A 120 1.66 -7.65 -13.75
N ILE A 121 1.79 -8.31 -14.92
CA ILE A 121 0.78 -8.25 -15.98
C ILE A 121 -0.62 -8.72 -15.52
N PRO A 122 -0.79 -9.84 -14.80
CA PRO A 122 -2.11 -10.27 -14.34
C PRO A 122 -2.82 -9.26 -13.45
N LEU A 123 -2.07 -8.48 -12.66
CA LEU A 123 -2.62 -7.47 -11.77
C LEU A 123 -3.27 -6.28 -12.52
N LEU A 124 -2.86 -6.04 -13.78
CA LEU A 124 -3.48 -5.00 -14.64
C LEU A 124 -4.93 -5.34 -15.01
N PHE A 125 -5.27 -6.63 -15.02
CA PHE A 125 -6.59 -7.13 -15.45
C PHE A 125 -7.49 -7.51 -14.27
N TRP A 126 -7.13 -7.12 -13.05
CA TRP A 126 -7.93 -7.42 -11.87
C TRP A 126 -9.28 -6.71 -11.95
N PRO A 127 -10.42 -7.44 -11.81
CA PRO A 127 -11.75 -6.84 -11.91
C PRO A 127 -12.17 -6.09 -10.65
N GLY A 128 -13.20 -5.24 -10.80
CA GLY A 128 -13.84 -4.55 -9.69
C GLY A 128 -13.16 -3.25 -9.27
N VAL A 129 -13.68 -2.64 -8.20
CA VAL A 129 -13.20 -1.34 -7.68
C VAL A 129 -11.75 -1.44 -7.19
N VAL A 130 -11.44 -2.54 -6.52
CA VAL A 130 -10.07 -2.83 -6.04
C VAL A 130 -9.09 -2.88 -7.20
N GLY A 131 -9.44 -3.57 -8.30
CA GLY A 131 -8.60 -3.62 -9.50
C GLY A 131 -8.39 -2.27 -10.15
N GLN A 132 -9.43 -1.43 -10.20
CA GLN A 132 -9.32 -0.07 -10.74
C GLN A 132 -8.35 0.81 -9.93
N PHE A 133 -8.35 0.64 -8.62
CA PHE A 133 -7.42 1.32 -7.73
C PHE A 133 -6.00 0.77 -7.83
N MET A 134 -5.87 -0.55 -7.81
CA MET A 134 -4.57 -1.23 -7.76
C MET A 134 -3.82 -1.26 -9.09
N LYS A 135 -4.47 -1.05 -10.26
CA LYS A 135 -3.82 -1.08 -11.58
C LYS A 135 -2.67 -0.08 -11.74
N TYR A 136 -2.68 1.01 -10.98
CA TYR A 136 -1.60 2.01 -11.03
C TYR A 136 -0.26 1.48 -10.54
N LEU A 137 -0.27 0.53 -9.59
CA LEU A 137 0.94 -0.08 -9.07
C LEU A 137 1.67 -0.90 -10.13
N PRO A 138 1.08 -1.95 -10.76
CA PRO A 138 1.77 -2.74 -11.77
C PRO A 138 2.11 -1.91 -13.01
N ALA A 139 1.27 -0.97 -13.43
CA ALA A 139 1.57 -0.09 -14.55
C ALA A 139 2.84 0.74 -14.29
N THR A 140 2.94 1.36 -13.13
CA THR A 140 4.12 2.15 -12.74
C THR A 140 5.38 1.29 -12.67
N VAL A 141 5.29 0.10 -12.04
CA VAL A 141 6.42 -0.84 -11.94
C VAL A 141 6.90 -1.26 -13.34
N ILE A 142 5.98 -1.61 -14.24
CA ILE A 142 6.31 -1.99 -15.62
C ILE A 142 7.05 -0.85 -16.34
N LEU A 143 6.53 0.38 -16.29
CA LEU A 143 7.13 1.52 -16.95
C LEU A 143 8.53 1.83 -16.38
N CYS A 144 8.70 1.79 -15.08
CA CYS A 144 9.99 2.01 -14.44
C CYS A 144 11.02 0.91 -14.75
N LEU A 145 10.61 -0.35 -14.78
CA LEU A 145 11.51 -1.46 -15.15
C LEU A 145 11.93 -1.40 -16.62
N LEU A 146 11.02 -1.00 -17.53
CA LEU A 146 11.38 -0.75 -18.93
C LEU A 146 12.36 0.42 -19.06
N ALA A 147 12.17 1.49 -18.30
CA ALA A 147 13.12 2.61 -18.22
C ALA A 147 14.48 2.13 -17.72
N SER A 148 14.51 1.33 -16.65
CA SER A 148 15.75 0.75 -16.10
C SER A 148 16.48 -0.13 -17.10
N LEU A 149 15.74 -0.98 -17.82
CA LEU A 149 16.31 -1.81 -18.87
C LEU A 149 17.01 -0.97 -19.96
N ALA A 150 16.36 0.10 -20.42
CA ALA A 150 16.95 1.03 -21.39
C ALA A 150 18.21 1.73 -20.82
N MET A 151 18.14 2.15 -19.56
CA MET A 151 19.30 2.77 -18.88
C MET A 151 20.46 1.80 -18.74
N ALA A 152 20.20 0.53 -18.38
CA ALA A 152 21.25 -0.47 -18.20
C ALA A 152 21.91 -0.92 -19.51
N LEU A 153 21.14 -1.04 -20.61
CA LEU A 153 21.65 -1.57 -21.88
C LEU A 153 22.15 -0.50 -22.86
N VAL A 154 21.67 0.75 -22.74
CA VAL A 154 22.02 1.83 -23.67
C VAL A 154 22.82 2.93 -22.98
N PHE A 155 22.27 3.49 -21.92
CA PHE A 155 22.87 4.67 -21.27
C PHE A 155 24.13 4.32 -20.48
N LEU A 156 24.09 3.29 -19.67
CA LEU A 156 25.22 2.86 -18.84
C LEU A 156 26.45 2.48 -19.67
N PRO A 157 26.38 1.66 -20.75
CA PRO A 157 27.53 1.37 -21.58
C PRO A 157 28.12 2.61 -22.27
N THR A 158 27.25 3.54 -22.67
CA THR A 158 27.69 4.80 -23.31
C THR A 158 28.49 5.68 -22.35
N LEU A 159 27.97 5.87 -21.13
CA LEU A 159 28.67 6.61 -20.07
C LEU A 159 29.94 5.87 -19.61
N GLY A 160 29.83 4.56 -19.43
CA GLY A 160 30.94 3.74 -18.99
C GLY A 160 32.14 3.85 -19.91
N ARG A 161 31.91 3.89 -21.23
CA ARG A 161 32.98 4.16 -22.20
C ARG A 161 33.70 5.50 -21.96
N LEU A 162 32.97 6.54 -21.53
CA LEU A 162 33.54 7.88 -21.33
C LEU A 162 34.34 7.98 -20.03
N PHE A 163 33.87 7.34 -18.98
CA PHE A 163 34.38 7.50 -17.61
C PHE A 163 35.37 6.43 -17.17
N THR A 164 35.49 5.28 -17.89
CA THR A 164 36.42 4.22 -17.51
C THR A 164 37.62 4.21 -18.44
N ARG A 165 38.79 3.96 -17.85
CA ARG A 165 40.04 3.76 -18.58
C ARG A 165 40.45 2.29 -18.44
N PRO A 166 41.07 1.68 -19.46
CA PRO A 166 41.61 0.34 -19.31
C PRO A 166 42.60 0.35 -18.14
N ALA A 167 42.48 -0.67 -17.30
CA ALA A 167 43.51 -0.87 -16.26
C ALA A 167 44.83 -1.10 -16.97
N VAL A 168 45.86 -0.31 -16.62
CA VAL A 168 47.22 -0.64 -17.01
C VAL A 168 47.49 -2.03 -16.46
N GLN A 169 47.86 -2.98 -17.34
CA GLN A 169 48.27 -4.32 -16.95
C GLN A 169 49.31 -4.20 -15.83
N GLN A 170 48.89 -4.34 -14.60
CA GLN A 170 49.76 -4.75 -13.53
C GLN A 170 49.99 -6.26 -13.73
N THR A 171 51.04 -6.52 -14.53
CA THR A 171 51.72 -7.81 -14.56
C THR A 171 52.22 -8.05 -13.17
N ASP A 172 51.73 -9.10 -12.54
CA ASP A 172 51.97 -9.54 -11.19
C ASP A 172 50.84 -9.15 -10.20
N THR A 173 49.78 -9.89 -10.31
CA THR A 173 49.21 -10.38 -9.06
C THR A 173 48.73 -11.79 -9.33
N LYS A 174 49.39 -12.77 -8.73
CA LYS A 174 48.82 -14.03 -8.35
C LYS A 174 47.34 -13.80 -8.11
N GLN A 175 46.52 -14.59 -8.76
CA GLN A 175 45.16 -14.87 -8.29
C GLN A 175 45.32 -15.28 -6.83
N GLU A 176 45.46 -14.28 -5.95
CA GLU A 176 45.26 -14.51 -4.54
C GLU A 176 43.83 -14.99 -4.46
N ASP A 177 43.71 -16.30 -4.23
CA ASP A 177 42.53 -16.92 -3.65
C ASP A 177 42.25 -16.25 -2.30
N THR A 178 41.87 -14.97 -2.33
CA THR A 178 41.22 -14.30 -1.22
C THR A 178 39.79 -14.79 -1.15
N THR A 179 39.66 -16.12 -1.13
CA THR A 179 38.44 -16.72 -0.62
C THR A 179 38.40 -16.36 0.85
N THR A 180 37.64 -15.30 1.13
CA THR A 180 37.24 -14.91 2.48
C THR A 180 36.87 -16.21 3.23
N SER A 181 37.10 -16.29 4.53
CA SER A 181 36.69 -17.47 5.31
C SER A 181 35.26 -17.90 5.01
N PHE A 182 34.39 -16.95 4.73
CA PHE A 182 33.02 -17.15 4.25
C PHE A 182 32.97 -17.84 2.87
N GLY A 183 33.76 -17.38 1.90
CA GLY A 183 33.78 -17.96 0.55
C GLY A 183 34.27 -19.41 0.54
N ARG A 184 35.24 -19.76 1.37
CA ARG A 184 35.68 -21.15 1.56
C ARG A 184 34.61 -22.04 2.17
N GLY A 185 33.87 -21.52 3.18
CA GLY A 185 32.75 -22.23 3.78
C GLY A 185 31.63 -22.47 2.77
N TYR A 186 31.26 -21.46 1.97
CA TYR A 186 30.28 -21.57 0.93
C TYR A 186 30.68 -22.60 -0.16
N HIS A 187 31.94 -22.53 -0.63
CA HIS A 187 32.47 -23.49 -1.61
C HIS A 187 32.39 -24.92 -1.09
N HIS A 188 32.77 -25.17 0.15
CA HIS A 188 32.69 -26.50 0.76
C HIS A 188 31.24 -27.01 0.90
N LEU A 189 30.34 -26.13 1.32
CA LEU A 189 28.90 -26.43 1.41
C LEU A 189 28.33 -26.78 0.03
N LEU A 190 28.60 -25.93 -0.97
CA LEU A 190 28.13 -26.12 -2.32
C LEU A 190 28.68 -27.42 -2.96
N ALA A 191 29.96 -27.68 -2.77
CA ALA A 191 30.60 -28.91 -3.26
C ALA A 191 30.00 -30.18 -2.61
N ARG A 192 29.60 -30.11 -1.33
CA ARG A 192 28.91 -31.20 -0.64
C ARG A 192 27.49 -31.39 -1.14
N LEU A 193 26.73 -30.29 -1.34
CA LEU A 193 25.36 -30.33 -1.86
C LEU A 193 25.31 -30.86 -3.28
N LEU A 194 26.24 -30.45 -4.15
CA LEU A 194 26.35 -30.93 -5.53
C LEU A 194 26.70 -32.42 -5.65
N LYS A 195 27.31 -33.02 -4.61
CA LYS A 195 27.54 -34.49 -4.59
C LYS A 195 26.25 -35.27 -4.40
N HIS A 196 25.22 -34.70 -3.82
CA HIS A 196 23.97 -35.36 -3.51
C HIS A 196 22.74 -34.56 -4.02
N PRO A 197 22.61 -34.32 -5.33
CA PRO A 197 21.58 -33.44 -5.86
C PRO A 197 20.15 -33.96 -5.58
N ALA A 198 19.95 -35.28 -5.56
CA ALA A 198 18.67 -35.90 -5.24
C ALA A 198 18.21 -35.59 -3.81
N TRP A 199 19.15 -35.60 -2.85
CA TRP A 199 18.84 -35.20 -1.46
C TRP A 199 18.48 -33.73 -1.31
N VAL A 200 19.18 -32.85 -2.04
CA VAL A 200 18.87 -31.41 -2.05
C VAL A 200 17.47 -31.20 -2.59
N LEU A 201 17.14 -31.83 -3.71
CA LEU A 201 15.83 -31.71 -4.33
C LEU A 201 14.71 -32.26 -3.42
N LEU A 202 14.95 -33.43 -2.80
CA LEU A 202 13.99 -34.02 -1.85
C LEU A 202 13.74 -33.13 -0.65
N VAL A 203 14.80 -32.58 -0.03
CA VAL A 203 14.68 -31.65 1.11
C VAL A 203 13.95 -30.38 0.71
N THR A 204 14.25 -29.83 -0.48
CA THR A 204 13.56 -28.63 -0.98
C THR A 204 12.06 -28.87 -1.19
N VAL A 205 11.70 -29.99 -1.84
CA VAL A 205 10.30 -30.35 -2.05
C VAL A 205 9.59 -30.61 -0.71
N LEU A 206 10.25 -31.35 0.21
CA LEU A 206 9.70 -31.61 1.53
C LEU A 206 9.46 -30.30 2.30
N LEU A 207 10.42 -29.38 2.25
CA LEU A 207 10.29 -28.06 2.88
C LEU A 207 9.13 -27.26 2.28
N MET A 208 8.99 -27.24 0.95
CA MET A 208 7.86 -26.57 0.28
C MET A 208 6.51 -27.15 0.70
N VAL A 209 6.40 -28.50 0.74
CA VAL A 209 5.18 -29.17 1.19
C VAL A 209 4.89 -28.85 2.66
N LEU A 210 5.91 -28.89 3.51
CA LEU A 210 5.77 -28.57 4.94
C LEU A 210 5.31 -27.11 5.16
N LEU A 211 5.89 -26.17 4.44
CA LEU A 211 5.50 -24.76 4.49
C LEU A 211 4.06 -24.56 3.98
N TYR A 212 3.69 -25.23 2.87
CA TYR A 212 2.34 -25.14 2.33
C TYR A 212 1.30 -25.73 3.29
N VAL A 213 1.57 -26.91 3.86
CA VAL A 213 0.69 -27.53 4.85
C VAL A 213 0.61 -26.69 6.13
N GLY A 214 1.74 -26.14 6.58
CA GLY A 214 1.79 -25.22 7.71
C GLY A 214 0.94 -23.97 7.47
N TYR A 215 1.10 -23.33 6.30
CA TYR A 215 0.29 -22.20 5.92
C TYR A 215 -1.21 -22.56 5.85
N ALA A 216 -1.56 -23.67 5.19
CA ALA A 216 -2.96 -24.09 5.08
C ALA A 216 -3.62 -24.40 6.43
N ARG A 217 -2.81 -24.82 7.43
CA ARG A 217 -3.31 -25.19 8.77
C ARG A 217 -3.41 -24.01 9.72
N PHE A 218 -2.51 -23.04 9.59
CA PHE A 218 -2.34 -21.95 10.55
C PHE A 218 -2.60 -20.55 9.96
N ASN A 219 -3.08 -20.46 8.71
CA ASN A 219 -3.41 -19.15 8.16
C ASN A 219 -4.59 -18.51 8.91
N HIS A 220 -4.54 -17.21 9.06
CA HIS A 220 -5.58 -16.38 9.72
C HIS A 220 -6.56 -15.74 8.71
N GLY A 221 -6.59 -16.23 7.49
CA GLY A 221 -7.36 -15.65 6.41
C GLY A 221 -6.51 -14.76 5.50
N VAL A 222 -7.17 -14.12 4.56
CA VAL A 222 -6.55 -13.18 3.61
C VAL A 222 -7.35 -11.90 3.65
N ASP A 223 -6.80 -10.87 4.26
CA ASP A 223 -7.35 -9.52 4.22
C ASP A 223 -6.61 -8.72 3.16
N PHE A 224 -7.36 -8.19 2.22
CA PHE A 224 -6.76 -7.38 1.14
C PHE A 224 -6.39 -5.97 1.61
N PHE A 225 -7.23 -5.39 2.46
CA PHE A 225 -6.95 -4.16 3.17
C PHE A 225 -6.98 -4.48 4.66
N PRO A 226 -5.83 -4.60 5.32
CA PRO A 226 -5.79 -4.79 6.76
C PRO A 226 -6.43 -3.56 7.44
N ALA A 227 -7.21 -3.79 8.48
CA ALA A 227 -7.75 -2.73 9.30
C ALA A 227 -6.59 -1.89 9.87
N VAL A 228 -6.58 -0.63 9.55
CA VAL A 228 -5.60 0.35 10.05
C VAL A 228 -6.30 1.20 11.08
N GLU A 229 -5.61 1.53 12.16
CA GLU A 229 -6.14 2.46 13.17
C GLU A 229 -6.55 3.78 12.52
N PRO A 230 -7.82 4.17 12.58
CA PRO A 230 -8.32 5.36 11.91
C PRO A 230 -7.82 6.62 12.60
N ASP A 231 -7.40 7.63 11.82
CA ASP A 231 -7.01 8.95 12.32
C ASP A 231 -8.21 9.82 12.70
N SER A 232 -9.41 9.41 12.29
CA SER A 232 -10.65 10.15 12.53
C SER A 232 -11.85 9.22 12.68
N ALA A 233 -12.82 9.68 13.43
CA ALA A 233 -14.11 9.04 13.58
C ALA A 233 -15.23 10.07 13.47
N GLN A 234 -16.44 9.60 13.18
CA GLN A 234 -17.62 10.46 13.20
C GLN A 234 -18.71 9.86 14.04
N VAL A 235 -19.50 10.72 14.63
CA VAL A 235 -20.69 10.36 15.42
C VAL A 235 -21.88 11.07 14.80
N LEU A 236 -22.85 10.29 14.30
CA LEU A 236 -24.11 10.83 13.82
C LEU A 236 -25.08 10.93 14.98
N VAL A 237 -25.71 12.08 15.12
CA VAL A 237 -26.75 12.33 16.11
C VAL A 237 -28.10 12.17 15.44
N ARG A 238 -28.80 11.11 15.79
CA ARG A 238 -30.15 10.80 15.29
C ARG A 238 -31.19 11.15 16.34
N ALA A 239 -32.26 11.83 15.93
CA ALA A 239 -33.37 12.15 16.82
C ALA A 239 -34.71 11.99 16.09
N ARG A 240 -35.75 11.66 16.86
CA ARG A 240 -37.12 11.56 16.35
C ARG A 240 -37.85 12.87 16.64
N GLY A 241 -38.36 13.50 15.64
CA GLY A 241 -39.20 14.70 15.79
C GLY A 241 -38.85 15.73 14.72
N ASP A 242 -39.71 16.75 14.69
CA ASP A 242 -39.52 17.92 13.84
C ASP A 242 -38.94 19.04 14.73
N PHE A 243 -37.65 19.20 14.70
CA PHE A 243 -36.91 20.16 15.54
C PHE A 243 -36.64 21.44 14.79
N SER A 244 -36.77 22.57 15.46
CA SER A 244 -36.24 23.82 14.94
C SER A 244 -34.71 23.80 14.87
N ALA A 245 -34.13 24.71 14.12
CA ALA A 245 -32.67 24.82 14.02
C ALA A 245 -32.00 25.07 15.38
N GLU A 246 -32.66 25.87 16.26
CA GLU A 246 -32.18 26.15 17.59
C GLU A 246 -32.24 24.94 18.52
N GLU A 247 -33.29 24.14 18.41
CA GLU A 247 -33.43 22.91 19.21
C GLU A 247 -32.42 21.85 18.75
N THR A 248 -32.24 21.70 17.45
CA THR A 248 -31.22 20.83 16.86
C THR A 248 -29.83 21.20 17.34
N ASP A 249 -29.50 22.49 17.28
CA ASP A 249 -28.19 23.00 17.71
C ASP A 249 -27.97 22.77 19.21
N ALA A 250 -28.99 23.02 20.04
CA ALA A 250 -28.95 22.77 21.49
C ALA A 250 -28.73 21.28 21.83
N ILE A 251 -29.27 20.37 21.03
CA ILE A 251 -29.05 18.94 21.20
C ILE A 251 -27.61 18.57 20.84
N VAL A 252 -27.13 19.02 19.68
CA VAL A 252 -25.77 18.75 19.22
C VAL A 252 -24.73 19.32 20.17
N GLN A 253 -24.94 20.56 20.71
CA GLN A 253 -24.07 21.16 21.71
C GLN A 253 -24.02 20.35 23.01
N ARG A 254 -25.12 19.73 23.45
CA ARG A 254 -25.10 18.84 24.62
C ARG A 254 -24.25 17.59 24.38
N VAL A 255 -24.34 16.98 23.20
CA VAL A 255 -23.49 15.87 22.81
C VAL A 255 -22.03 16.29 22.75
N GLU A 256 -21.75 17.43 22.12
CA GLU A 256 -20.41 18.00 22.04
C GLU A 256 -19.80 18.23 23.43
N ALA A 257 -20.55 18.83 24.34
CA ALA A 257 -20.08 19.07 25.71
C ALA A 257 -19.74 17.80 26.48
N LYS A 258 -20.45 16.69 26.23
CA LYS A 258 -20.18 15.38 26.85
C LYS A 258 -18.96 14.69 26.27
N LEU A 259 -18.73 14.83 24.97
CA LEU A 259 -17.66 14.17 24.24
C LEU A 259 -16.39 15.02 24.12
N SER A 260 -16.46 16.30 24.51
CA SER A 260 -15.30 17.19 24.54
C SER A 260 -14.37 16.90 25.73
N GLY A 261 -13.10 17.34 25.61
CA GLY A 261 -12.11 17.26 26.69
C GLY A 261 -11.38 15.94 26.85
N MET A 262 -11.50 15.03 25.89
CA MET A 262 -10.71 13.80 25.84
C MET A 262 -9.28 14.12 25.34
N SER A 263 -8.26 13.63 26.06
CA SER A 263 -6.85 13.86 25.72
C SER A 263 -6.43 13.21 24.40
N GLU A 264 -7.15 12.22 23.95
CA GLU A 264 -6.90 11.45 22.73
C GLU A 264 -7.49 12.12 21.48
N VAL A 265 -8.26 13.21 21.67
CA VAL A 265 -8.88 13.98 20.59
C VAL A 265 -8.09 15.26 20.37
N ARG A 266 -7.54 15.42 19.15
CA ARG A 266 -6.82 16.63 18.72
C ARG A 266 -7.78 17.77 18.38
N ALA A 267 -8.85 17.43 17.64
CA ALA A 267 -9.84 18.39 17.19
C ALA A 267 -11.22 17.72 17.14
N LEU A 268 -12.24 18.51 17.49
CA LEU A 268 -13.64 18.13 17.40
C LEU A 268 -14.36 19.18 16.56
N TYR A 269 -15.08 18.73 15.55
CA TYR A 269 -15.94 19.55 14.71
C TYR A 269 -17.36 19.07 14.87
N ALA A 270 -18.22 19.92 15.44
CA ALA A 270 -19.64 19.69 15.56
C ALA A 270 -20.40 20.47 14.47
N ARG A 271 -21.41 19.81 13.88
CA ARG A 271 -22.28 20.42 12.89
C ARG A 271 -23.72 20.00 13.14
N SER A 272 -24.61 20.96 13.28
CA SER A 272 -26.06 20.78 13.33
C SER A 272 -26.68 20.95 11.93
N PHE A 273 -27.73 20.21 11.63
CA PHE A 273 -28.44 20.28 10.37
C PHE A 273 -29.81 20.93 10.57
N ALA A 274 -30.01 22.13 10.00
CA ALA A 274 -31.29 22.82 10.03
C ALA A 274 -32.32 22.22 9.07
N VAL A 275 -31.87 21.44 8.07
CA VAL A 275 -32.70 20.74 7.10
C VAL A 275 -32.25 19.28 7.04
N PRO A 276 -33.19 18.33 6.99
CA PRO A 276 -32.84 16.91 6.87
C PRO A 276 -31.89 16.65 5.71
N ASN A 277 -30.84 15.86 5.94
CA ASN A 277 -29.90 15.47 4.91
C ASN A 277 -30.33 14.12 4.32
N GLU A 278 -30.86 14.14 3.12
CA GLU A 278 -31.36 12.93 2.44
C GLU A 278 -30.26 11.86 2.23
N GLN A 279 -28.98 12.26 2.17
CA GLN A 279 -27.87 11.31 1.99
C GLN A 279 -27.48 10.59 3.28
N MET A 280 -27.72 11.18 4.45
CA MET A 280 -27.42 10.61 5.77
C MET A 280 -28.63 10.02 6.49
N GLY A 281 -29.81 10.28 5.97
CA GLY A 281 -31.10 9.95 6.61
C GLY A 281 -31.79 11.18 7.18
N SER A 282 -33.12 11.22 7.06
CA SER A 282 -33.93 12.38 7.47
C SER A 282 -34.01 12.58 8.99
N ASP A 283 -33.59 11.61 9.77
CA ASP A 283 -33.52 11.62 11.23
C ASP A 283 -32.17 12.05 11.80
N VAL A 284 -31.17 12.29 10.93
CA VAL A 284 -29.86 12.80 11.35
C VAL A 284 -29.92 14.30 11.51
N ILE A 285 -29.87 14.75 12.79
CA ILE A 285 -29.95 16.16 13.16
C ILE A 285 -28.58 16.84 13.31
N GLY A 286 -27.50 16.04 13.41
CA GLY A 286 -26.16 16.60 13.51
C GLY A 286 -25.09 15.53 13.37
N MET A 287 -23.86 16.00 13.25
CA MET A 287 -22.67 15.17 13.10
C MET A 287 -21.51 15.77 13.89
N LEU A 288 -20.80 14.93 14.62
CA LEU A 288 -19.54 15.29 15.26
C LEU A 288 -18.42 14.52 14.59
N GLN A 289 -17.38 15.21 14.15
CA GLN A 289 -16.20 14.60 13.57
C GLN A 289 -15.02 14.80 14.53
N PHE A 290 -14.38 13.69 14.87
CA PHE A 290 -13.25 13.64 15.77
C PHE A 290 -11.99 13.39 14.96
N GLN A 291 -10.96 14.20 15.19
CA GLN A 291 -9.61 13.95 14.75
C GLN A 291 -8.79 13.49 15.95
N PHE A 292 -8.25 12.31 15.90
CA PHE A 292 -7.44 11.75 16.97
C PHE A 292 -5.98 12.27 16.93
N ILE A 293 -5.27 12.14 18.05
CA ILE A 293 -3.82 12.25 18.11
C ILE A 293 -3.17 11.04 17.45
N ASP A 294 -1.84 11.05 17.35
CA ASP A 294 -1.08 9.92 16.75
C ASP A 294 -1.43 8.59 17.43
N TRP A 295 -1.61 7.54 16.62
CA TRP A 295 -2.05 6.23 17.08
C TRP A 295 -1.08 5.58 18.09
N HIS A 296 0.21 5.96 18.08
CA HIS A 296 1.18 5.48 19.07
C HIS A 296 0.99 6.08 20.48
N GLU A 297 0.27 7.20 20.57
CA GLU A 297 0.08 7.96 21.81
C GLU A 297 -1.34 7.85 22.40
N ARG A 298 -2.18 6.99 21.81
CA ARG A 298 -3.58 6.83 22.21
C ARG A 298 -4.00 5.35 22.30
N ARG A 299 -5.14 5.12 22.97
CA ARG A 299 -5.81 3.83 22.95
C ARG A 299 -6.35 3.51 21.53
N PRO A 300 -6.64 2.23 21.20
CA PRO A 300 -7.34 1.88 19.97
C PRO A 300 -8.64 2.66 19.79
N ALA A 301 -8.94 3.05 18.54
CA ALA A 301 -10.12 3.86 18.22
C ALA A 301 -11.41 3.24 18.73
N GLN A 302 -11.58 1.93 18.64
CA GLN A 302 -12.74 1.21 19.16
C GLN A 302 -12.93 1.39 20.67
N ALA A 303 -11.85 1.41 21.44
CA ALA A 303 -11.93 1.63 22.88
C ALA A 303 -12.30 3.08 23.23
N ILE A 304 -11.83 4.05 22.41
CA ILE A 304 -12.20 5.46 22.55
C ILE A 304 -13.68 5.65 22.21
N LEU A 305 -14.14 5.06 21.12
CA LEU A 305 -15.56 5.14 20.71
C LEU A 305 -16.50 4.47 21.71
N ALA A 306 -16.09 3.35 22.32
CA ALA A 306 -16.83 2.71 23.39
C ALA A 306 -16.96 3.61 24.64
N ASP A 307 -15.87 4.28 25.05
CA ASP A 307 -15.86 5.28 26.14
C ASP A 307 -16.76 6.47 25.81
N MET A 308 -16.73 6.95 24.55
CA MET A 308 -17.62 8.01 24.07
C MET A 308 -19.09 7.59 24.13
N ALA A 309 -19.42 6.35 23.76
CA ALA A 309 -20.76 5.83 23.81
C ALA A 309 -21.29 5.77 25.25
N GLU A 310 -20.47 5.29 26.18
CA GLU A 310 -20.82 5.25 27.60
C GLU A 310 -21.07 6.66 28.19
N ARG A 311 -20.23 7.64 27.84
CA ARG A 311 -20.37 9.03 28.32
C ARG A 311 -21.64 9.72 27.84
N ALA A 312 -22.15 9.34 26.69
CA ALA A 312 -23.31 9.98 26.07
C ALA A 312 -24.60 9.17 26.21
N GLU A 313 -24.59 8.01 26.89
CA GLU A 313 -25.74 7.12 27.07
C GLU A 313 -26.90 7.81 27.80
N ASP A 314 -26.60 8.75 28.69
CA ASP A 314 -27.59 9.45 29.52
C ASP A 314 -28.36 10.57 28.82
N ILE A 315 -28.10 10.84 27.51
CA ILE A 315 -28.82 11.88 26.76
C ILE A 315 -30.13 11.32 26.20
N PRO A 316 -31.30 11.72 26.76
CA PRO A 316 -32.55 11.17 26.32
C PRO A 316 -32.99 11.71 24.96
N GLY A 317 -33.75 10.89 24.22
CA GLY A 317 -34.39 11.29 22.96
C GLY A 317 -33.53 11.29 21.73
N ILE A 318 -32.26 10.87 21.84
CA ILE A 318 -31.38 10.72 20.73
C ILE A 318 -30.80 9.30 20.63
N THR A 319 -30.32 8.96 19.44
CA THR A 319 -29.49 7.78 19.19
C THR A 319 -28.19 8.23 18.58
N LEU A 320 -27.08 7.78 19.14
CA LEU A 320 -25.76 8.08 18.61
C LEU A 320 -25.24 6.89 17.80
N GLU A 321 -24.82 7.17 16.59
CA GLU A 321 -24.20 6.18 15.70
C GLU A 321 -22.72 6.53 15.54
N PHE A 322 -21.85 5.67 16.06
CA PHE A 322 -20.41 5.81 15.99
C PHE A 322 -19.89 5.12 14.75
N GLN A 323 -19.14 5.86 13.94
CA GLN A 323 -18.56 5.36 12.68
C GLN A 323 -17.07 5.66 12.66
N GLU A 324 -16.27 4.64 12.43
CA GLU A 324 -14.86 4.80 12.11
C GLU A 324 -14.74 5.27 10.66
N GLN A 325 -13.92 6.30 10.44
CA GLN A 325 -13.65 6.76 9.07
C GLN A 325 -12.47 5.99 8.51
N GLU A 326 -12.73 4.85 7.89
CA GLU A 326 -11.72 4.06 7.22
C GLU A 326 -11.24 4.77 5.95
N MET A 327 -9.92 4.92 5.82
CA MET A 327 -9.30 5.42 4.59
C MET A 327 -9.00 4.24 3.66
N GLY A 328 -9.68 4.16 2.54
CA GLY A 328 -9.35 3.19 1.49
C GLY A 328 -10.54 2.85 0.58
N PRO A 329 -10.29 2.27 -0.58
CA PRO A 329 -11.33 1.73 -1.45
C PRO A 329 -11.86 0.42 -0.82
N GLY A 330 -12.94 0.51 -0.11
CA GLY A 330 -13.55 -0.59 0.65
C GLY A 330 -13.90 -0.22 2.09
N GLY A 331 -13.65 1.04 2.48
CA GLY A 331 -14.11 1.58 3.75
C GLY A 331 -15.63 1.45 3.83
N GLY A 332 -16.10 0.77 4.86
CA GLY A 332 -17.50 0.45 5.09
C GLY A 332 -17.65 -0.95 5.68
N LYS A 333 -18.87 -1.29 6.03
CA LYS A 333 -19.16 -2.62 6.57
C LYS A 333 -18.76 -3.71 5.58
N PRO A 334 -18.06 -4.77 6.00
CA PRO A 334 -17.59 -5.85 5.11
C PRO A 334 -18.75 -6.62 4.45
N ILE A 335 -19.93 -6.59 5.06
CA ILE A 335 -21.15 -7.19 4.53
C ILE A 335 -22.20 -6.09 4.39
N VAL A 336 -22.55 -5.78 3.17
CA VAL A 336 -23.64 -4.84 2.83
C VAL A 336 -24.73 -5.62 2.13
N LEU A 337 -25.93 -5.62 2.71
CA LEU A 337 -27.13 -6.25 2.14
C LEU A 337 -28.08 -5.15 1.67
N GLU A 338 -28.33 -5.11 0.38
CA GLU A 338 -29.26 -4.17 -0.22
C GLU A 338 -30.64 -4.85 -0.38
N VAL A 339 -31.65 -4.24 0.25
CA VAL A 339 -33.03 -4.68 0.14
C VAL A 339 -33.78 -3.66 -0.70
N SER A 340 -34.27 -4.06 -1.86
CA SER A 340 -35.06 -3.21 -2.76
C SER A 340 -36.45 -3.80 -2.97
N ALA A 341 -37.47 -2.95 -2.90
CA ALA A 341 -38.86 -3.31 -3.21
C ALA A 341 -39.58 -2.12 -3.85
N THR A 342 -40.60 -2.42 -4.64
CA THR A 342 -41.43 -1.38 -5.28
C THR A 342 -42.30 -0.64 -4.25
N ASN A 343 -42.68 -1.33 -3.15
CA ASN A 343 -43.46 -0.76 -2.04
C ASN A 343 -42.54 -0.61 -0.83
N PRO A 344 -42.38 0.60 -0.25
CA PRO A 344 -41.56 0.84 0.94
C PRO A 344 -41.94 -0.03 2.15
N GLU A 345 -43.24 -0.27 2.40
CA GLU A 345 -43.71 -1.09 3.53
C GLU A 345 -43.21 -2.54 3.42
N VAL A 346 -43.11 -3.08 2.22
CA VAL A 346 -42.60 -4.43 1.97
C VAL A 346 -41.07 -4.46 2.20
N ALA A 347 -40.35 -3.39 1.78
CA ALA A 347 -38.94 -3.26 2.05
C ALA A 347 -38.66 -3.22 3.57
N ASP A 348 -39.42 -2.44 4.31
CA ASP A 348 -39.32 -2.32 5.77
C ASP A 348 -39.56 -3.65 6.49
N ALA A 349 -40.57 -4.37 6.09
CA ALA A 349 -40.85 -5.71 6.64
C ALA A 349 -39.72 -6.68 6.34
N GLY A 350 -39.14 -6.61 5.12
CA GLY A 350 -38.02 -7.43 4.71
C GLY A 350 -36.73 -7.13 5.49
N VAL A 351 -36.42 -5.86 5.72
CA VAL A 351 -35.25 -5.45 6.52
C VAL A 351 -35.40 -5.90 7.98
N ASN A 352 -36.60 -5.77 8.56
CA ASN A 352 -36.85 -6.22 9.92
C ASN A 352 -36.65 -7.74 10.07
N GLN A 353 -37.17 -8.53 9.12
CA GLN A 353 -36.99 -9.99 9.12
C GLN A 353 -35.49 -10.35 8.94
N LEU A 354 -34.79 -9.68 8.03
CA LEU A 354 -33.38 -9.91 7.78
C LEU A 354 -32.53 -9.60 9.02
N THR A 355 -32.78 -8.46 9.66
CA THR A 355 -32.05 -8.05 10.87
C THR A 355 -32.31 -9.04 12.02
N GLN A 356 -33.55 -9.51 12.18
CA GLN A 356 -33.88 -10.54 13.18
C GLN A 356 -33.16 -11.84 12.88
N LEU A 357 -33.15 -12.30 11.63
CA LEU A 357 -32.49 -13.51 11.20
C LEU A 357 -30.96 -13.44 11.43
N MET A 358 -30.36 -12.30 11.15
CA MET A 358 -28.93 -12.10 11.41
C MET A 358 -28.58 -12.17 12.89
N ARG A 359 -29.45 -11.63 13.77
CA ARG A 359 -29.28 -11.73 15.22
C ARG A 359 -29.47 -13.17 15.74
N GLU A 360 -30.42 -13.93 15.19
CA GLU A 360 -30.68 -15.32 15.55
C GLU A 360 -29.53 -16.24 15.08
N LEU A 361 -28.99 -16.04 13.89
CA LEU A 361 -27.87 -16.81 13.38
C LEU A 361 -26.59 -16.57 14.19
N GLY A 362 -26.45 -15.40 14.78
CA GLY A 362 -25.21 -15.00 15.48
C GLY A 362 -24.02 -14.82 14.57
N GLY A 363 -22.87 -14.42 15.15
CA GLY A 363 -21.64 -14.20 14.41
C GLY A 363 -21.56 -12.85 13.68
N PHE A 364 -22.59 -12.03 13.74
CA PHE A 364 -22.61 -10.67 13.24
C PHE A 364 -22.47 -9.69 14.40
N THR A 365 -21.54 -8.75 14.29
CA THR A 365 -21.38 -7.65 15.23
C THR A 365 -21.75 -6.35 14.52
N ASP A 366 -22.27 -5.38 15.25
CA ASP A 366 -22.58 -4.03 14.76
C ASP A 366 -23.50 -4.04 13.52
N ILE A 367 -24.67 -4.68 13.65
CA ILE A 367 -25.71 -4.68 12.62
C ILE A 367 -26.36 -3.31 12.59
N GLN A 368 -26.20 -2.61 11.46
CA GLN A 368 -26.77 -1.29 11.21
C GLN A 368 -27.72 -1.35 10.03
N ASP A 369 -28.79 -0.55 10.08
CA ASP A 369 -29.62 -0.28 8.92
C ASP A 369 -29.68 1.24 8.67
N ASN A 370 -29.79 1.63 7.42
CA ASN A 370 -29.78 3.03 7.01
C ASN A 370 -31.18 3.65 6.90
N ARG A 371 -32.21 2.97 7.37
CA ARG A 371 -33.56 3.54 7.40
C ARG A 371 -33.64 4.66 8.43
N SER A 372 -34.36 5.70 8.08
CA SER A 372 -34.68 6.77 9.02
C SER A 372 -35.58 6.24 10.13
N LEU A 373 -35.36 6.72 11.35
CA LEU A 373 -36.26 6.44 12.45
C LEU A 373 -37.66 6.97 12.10
N PRO A 374 -38.74 6.15 12.33
CA PRO A 374 -40.08 6.62 11.98
C PRO A 374 -40.41 7.91 12.75
N GLY A 375 -40.71 8.95 11.97
CA GLY A 375 -41.15 10.25 12.50
C GLY A 375 -42.53 10.21 13.13
N VAL A 376 -42.87 11.28 13.83
CA VAL A 376 -44.25 11.47 14.37
C VAL A 376 -45.06 12.22 13.30
N GLU A 377 -45.99 11.53 12.64
CA GLU A 377 -46.92 12.16 11.70
C GLU A 377 -48.21 12.56 12.39
N TRP A 378 -48.63 13.80 12.22
CA TRP A 378 -49.96 14.29 12.60
C TRP A 378 -50.88 14.13 11.40
N ARG A 379 -51.82 13.17 11.44
CA ARG A 379 -52.90 13.09 10.44
C ARG A 379 -54.12 13.87 10.93
N VAL A 380 -54.37 14.98 10.29
CA VAL A 380 -55.59 15.77 10.51
C VAL A 380 -56.67 15.26 9.55
N ASN A 381 -57.65 14.53 10.10
CA ASN A 381 -58.85 14.17 9.34
C ASN A 381 -59.90 15.27 9.51
N VAL A 382 -60.20 15.99 8.42
CA VAL A 382 -61.26 17.01 8.38
C VAL A 382 -62.56 16.33 7.91
N ASP A 383 -63.48 16.18 8.80
CA ASP A 383 -64.84 15.75 8.43
C ASP A 383 -65.57 16.95 7.80
N ARG A 384 -66.09 16.76 6.56
CA ARG A 384 -66.77 17.82 5.79
C ARG A 384 -68.26 17.66 5.88
#